data_03645589044f4ef78ec61b4abef2d749
#
_entry.id   03645589044f4ef78ec61b4abef2d749
#
_cell.length_a   1.000
_cell.length_b   1.000
_cell.length_c   1.000
_cell.angle_alpha   90.00
_cell.angle_beta   90.00
_cell.angle_gamma   90.00
#
_symmetry.space_group_name_H-M   'P 1'
#
loop_
_entity.id
_entity.type
_entity.pdbx_description
1 polymer ?
#
loop_
_entity_poly.entity_id
_entity_poly.type
_entity_poly.pdbx_seq_one_letter_code
_entity_poly.pdbx_strand_id
1 'polypeptide(L)'
;MSTEQPPTPAADPATAADRPLDLAGIGIGPFNLSLAALAHGVPALRTAFYEQRPAFHWHPGLLIDGATIQVPFLADLVTLADPGSPWTFLQYLKAHERLFPFYVAERFHIERAEYDAYCRWVSEQLPGLHFDHRVDAVRWDHEYELFEIDFTRLGGPGDDAHAPRPTGADEDGRALGRAYARNIVLGVGTEPYVPEPLRPLADAPNVPVLHSCDYLEHRERLLATGHVTVVGSGQSGAEVFLDLLRNRPLGAEGLHWMARTPAFAPMEYSKLGLEQFSPDYTRYFHTLPEPVRDQLLPRQWQLYKGIAHETLDAIHHELYRRALHADSWPGVVLTPGVTVRTAGRIAAARLELHLEHTEQGTRARHTTEAVVLATGYRERRVDTLLAALDPYVRRDASERPRVDADHRLVLDPLIKGSVYVQNAERHTHGVGTPDLGLAAWRSAVILNSLLAEPAYRLPSRTAFTAFGLQPSGRCGTVIGGPHLPDQRTPLAPTRT
;
A
#
# COMPACT_ATOMS: atom_id res chain seq x y z
N MET A 1 -17.23 -35.81 -25.48
CA MET A 1 -16.32 -35.32 -24.44
C MET A 1 -17.17 -34.53 -23.47
N SER A 2 -17.58 -35.15 -22.36
CA SER A 2 -18.35 -34.49 -21.30
C SER A 2 -17.39 -33.58 -20.55
N THR A 3 -17.66 -32.28 -20.58
CA THR A 3 -16.99 -31.30 -19.71
C THR A 3 -17.50 -31.52 -18.31
N GLU A 4 -16.78 -32.28 -17.49
CA GLU A 4 -17.01 -32.32 -16.06
C GLU A 4 -16.83 -30.89 -15.52
N GLN A 5 -17.90 -30.33 -14.99
CA GLN A 5 -17.83 -29.10 -14.18
C GLN A 5 -16.97 -29.37 -12.94
N PRO A 6 -16.06 -28.46 -12.56
CA PRO A 6 -15.30 -28.62 -11.33
C PRO A 6 -16.26 -28.76 -10.13
N PRO A 7 -15.90 -29.52 -9.11
CA PRO A 7 -16.76 -29.72 -7.94
C PRO A 7 -17.05 -28.37 -7.27
N THR A 8 -18.33 -28.14 -6.99
CA THR A 8 -18.77 -26.94 -6.27
C THR A 8 -18.29 -27.04 -4.81
N PRO A 9 -17.53 -26.06 -4.30
CA PRO A 9 -17.11 -26.08 -2.90
C PRO A 9 -18.34 -26.08 -1.98
N ALA A 10 -18.33 -26.81 -0.90
CA ALA A 10 -19.43 -26.72 0.06
C ALA A 10 -19.24 -25.52 0.98
N ALA A 11 -20.37 -24.97 1.44
CA ALA A 11 -20.39 -23.84 2.34
C ALA A 11 -19.79 -24.18 3.72
N ASP A 12 -19.05 -23.23 4.28
CA ASP A 12 -18.68 -23.24 5.68
C ASP A 12 -19.95 -23.22 6.55
N PRO A 13 -20.15 -24.17 7.48
CA PRO A 13 -21.30 -24.14 8.39
C PRO A 13 -21.40 -22.86 9.24
N ALA A 14 -20.29 -22.19 9.48
CA ALA A 14 -20.25 -20.91 10.20
C ALA A 14 -20.69 -19.71 9.32
N THR A 15 -20.68 -19.86 8.00
CA THR A 15 -20.94 -18.80 7.01
C THR A 15 -21.87 -19.29 5.89
N ALA A 16 -22.76 -20.25 6.19
CA ALA A 16 -23.77 -20.73 5.28
C ALA A 16 -24.76 -19.61 4.86
N ALA A 17 -25.44 -19.79 3.73
CA ALA A 17 -26.35 -18.76 3.18
C ALA A 17 -27.50 -18.37 4.12
N ASP A 18 -27.92 -19.25 5.02
CA ASP A 18 -28.89 -18.97 6.07
C ASP A 18 -28.34 -18.13 7.23
N ARG A 19 -27.00 -17.98 7.28
CA ARG A 19 -26.29 -17.27 8.35
C ARG A 19 -25.09 -16.47 7.83
N PRO A 20 -25.29 -15.55 6.86
CA PRO A 20 -24.20 -14.86 6.17
C PRO A 20 -23.43 -13.93 7.10
N LEU A 21 -22.21 -13.62 6.71
CA LEU A 21 -21.45 -12.51 7.27
C LEU A 21 -22.09 -11.17 6.87
N ASP A 22 -22.03 -10.18 7.75
CA ASP A 22 -22.40 -8.81 7.38
C ASP A 22 -21.32 -8.16 6.53
N LEU A 23 -20.04 -8.52 6.80
CA LEU A 23 -18.90 -8.07 6.02
C LEU A 23 -17.83 -9.15 5.94
N ALA A 24 -17.37 -9.46 4.73
CA ALA A 24 -16.18 -10.29 4.50
C ALA A 24 -15.02 -9.45 3.94
N GLY A 25 -13.84 -9.55 4.55
CA GLY A 25 -12.63 -8.87 4.11
C GLY A 25 -11.73 -9.78 3.26
N ILE A 26 -11.20 -9.26 2.17
CA ILE A 26 -10.24 -9.96 1.31
C ILE A 26 -8.87 -9.28 1.43
N GLY A 27 -7.89 -10.02 1.96
CA GLY A 27 -6.58 -9.53 2.39
C GLY A 27 -6.59 -9.01 3.83
N ILE A 28 -5.52 -9.30 4.59
CA ILE A 28 -5.31 -8.81 5.97
C ILE A 28 -4.01 -7.99 5.97
N GLY A 29 -4.01 -6.86 5.26
CA GLY A 29 -3.01 -5.81 5.40
C GLY A 29 -3.44 -4.80 6.48
N PRO A 30 -2.64 -3.74 6.75
CA PRO A 30 -2.94 -2.76 7.80
C PRO A 30 -4.33 -2.14 7.69
N PHE A 31 -4.84 -1.90 6.48
CA PHE A 31 -6.15 -1.29 6.27
C PHE A 31 -7.31 -2.21 6.68
N ASN A 32 -7.30 -3.47 6.23
CA ASN A 32 -8.33 -4.43 6.65
C ASN A 32 -8.13 -4.88 8.10
N LEU A 33 -6.91 -4.88 8.64
CA LEU A 33 -6.67 -5.13 10.05
C LEU A 33 -7.22 -3.99 10.92
N SER A 34 -7.10 -2.73 10.48
CA SER A 34 -7.75 -1.57 11.11
C SER A 34 -9.28 -1.73 11.12
N LEU A 35 -9.85 -2.15 9.99
CA LEU A 35 -11.29 -2.39 9.89
C LEU A 35 -11.74 -3.52 10.81
N ALA A 36 -11.01 -4.62 10.88
CA ALA A 36 -11.29 -5.74 11.77
C ALA A 36 -11.21 -5.33 13.25
N ALA A 37 -10.17 -4.54 13.60
CA ALA A 37 -9.97 -4.04 14.96
C ALA A 37 -11.12 -3.12 15.42
N LEU A 38 -11.59 -2.23 14.56
CA LEU A 38 -12.75 -1.38 14.84
C LEU A 38 -14.06 -2.20 14.81
N ALA A 39 -14.23 -3.14 13.88
CA ALA A 39 -15.41 -4.00 13.83
C ALA A 39 -15.59 -4.85 15.10
N HIS A 40 -14.49 -5.24 15.75
CA HIS A 40 -14.52 -5.92 17.05
C HIS A 40 -15.24 -5.10 18.14
N GLY A 41 -15.20 -3.77 18.05
CA GLY A 41 -15.95 -2.85 18.91
C GLY A 41 -17.46 -2.77 18.59
N VAL A 42 -17.95 -3.48 17.56
CA VAL A 42 -19.33 -3.46 17.09
C VAL A 42 -19.91 -4.90 17.08
N PRO A 43 -20.28 -5.45 18.24
CA PRO A 43 -20.70 -6.86 18.36
C PRO A 43 -21.92 -7.26 17.52
N ALA A 44 -22.68 -6.27 17.02
CA ALA A 44 -23.81 -6.51 16.13
C ALA A 44 -23.39 -6.99 14.73
N LEU A 45 -22.14 -6.74 14.31
CA LEU A 45 -21.63 -7.13 13.01
C LEU A 45 -20.90 -8.48 13.08
N ARG A 46 -21.25 -9.38 12.18
CA ARG A 46 -20.54 -10.63 11.94
C ARG A 46 -19.54 -10.40 10.81
N THR A 47 -18.25 -10.45 11.14
CA THR A 47 -17.18 -10.19 10.17
C THR A 47 -16.20 -11.35 10.11
N ALA A 48 -15.62 -11.58 8.92
CA ALA A 48 -14.48 -12.48 8.74
C ALA A 48 -13.55 -11.89 7.67
N PHE A 49 -12.25 -12.13 7.81
CA PHE A 49 -11.22 -11.63 6.90
C PHE A 49 -10.32 -12.79 6.46
N TYR A 50 -9.99 -12.84 5.18
CA TYR A 50 -9.24 -13.93 4.56
C TYR A 50 -7.93 -13.44 3.98
N GLU A 51 -6.82 -14.08 4.32
CA GLU A 51 -5.46 -13.76 3.86
C GLU A 51 -4.74 -15.03 3.39
N GLN A 52 -4.12 -14.94 2.22
CA GLN A 52 -3.38 -16.09 1.64
C GLN A 52 -2.06 -16.38 2.36
N ARG A 53 -1.45 -15.40 3.02
CA ARG A 53 -0.22 -15.61 3.79
C ARG A 53 -0.51 -16.32 5.10
N PRO A 54 0.48 -17.06 5.66
CA PRO A 54 0.28 -17.83 6.89
C PRO A 54 0.20 -16.95 8.15
N ALA A 55 0.65 -15.69 8.08
CA ALA A 55 0.62 -14.74 9.18
C ALA A 55 0.69 -13.30 8.66
N PHE A 56 0.40 -12.34 9.54
CA PHE A 56 0.59 -10.94 9.22
C PHE A 56 2.08 -10.60 9.08
N HIS A 57 2.43 -9.98 7.96
CA HIS A 57 3.72 -9.34 7.71
C HIS A 57 3.53 -8.10 6.86
N TRP A 58 4.17 -7.01 7.28
CA TRP A 58 4.12 -5.74 6.55
C TRP A 58 5.49 -5.38 5.98
N HIS A 59 5.64 -5.47 4.64
CA HIS A 59 6.89 -5.20 3.92
C HIS A 59 8.14 -5.91 4.47
N PRO A 60 8.11 -7.25 4.68
CA PRO A 60 9.18 -7.99 5.37
C PRO A 60 10.57 -7.76 4.78
N GLY A 61 10.69 -7.60 3.44
CA GLY A 61 11.97 -7.34 2.78
C GLY A 61 12.49 -5.91 2.94
N LEU A 62 11.76 -5.01 3.62
CA LEU A 62 12.13 -3.61 3.86
C LEU A 62 12.08 -3.23 5.35
N LEU A 63 12.10 -4.20 6.26
CA LEU A 63 12.26 -3.97 7.71
C LEU A 63 13.75 -3.73 8.04
N ILE A 64 14.37 -2.82 7.31
CA ILE A 64 15.76 -2.42 7.49
C ILE A 64 15.93 -1.79 8.86
N ASP A 65 16.99 -2.16 9.58
CA ASP A 65 17.27 -1.67 10.92
C ASP A 65 17.33 -0.13 10.97
N GLY A 66 16.58 0.45 11.91
CA GLY A 66 16.43 1.90 12.05
C GLY A 66 15.53 2.59 11.00
N ALA A 67 14.94 1.85 10.05
CA ALA A 67 13.96 2.43 9.13
C ALA A 67 12.64 2.71 9.86
N THR A 68 12.16 3.96 9.81
CA THR A 68 10.93 4.40 10.45
C THR A 68 9.73 4.41 9.50
N ILE A 69 8.51 4.40 10.05
CA ILE A 69 7.32 4.81 9.31
C ILE A 69 7.32 6.33 9.15
N GLN A 70 6.75 6.83 8.03
CA GLN A 70 6.73 8.26 7.71
C GLN A 70 5.52 9.00 8.28
N VAL A 71 4.83 8.39 9.23
CA VAL A 71 3.67 8.97 9.94
C VAL A 71 3.87 8.80 11.45
N PRO A 72 3.23 9.64 12.28
CA PRO A 72 3.28 9.49 13.73
C PRO A 72 2.75 8.12 14.20
N PHE A 73 3.18 7.65 15.36
CA PHE A 73 2.67 6.41 15.97
C PHE A 73 1.16 6.43 16.21
N LEU A 74 0.54 7.62 16.25
CA LEU A 74 -0.93 7.79 16.34
C LEU A 74 -1.66 7.36 15.06
N ALA A 75 -0.94 7.19 13.95
CA ALA A 75 -1.45 6.57 12.72
C ALA A 75 -1.43 5.04 12.83
N ASP A 76 -1.82 4.55 13.99
CA ASP A 76 -2.03 3.14 14.27
C ASP A 76 -3.37 2.65 13.68
N LEU A 77 -3.76 1.43 14.01
CA LEU A 77 -4.94 0.80 13.44
C LEU A 77 -6.27 1.46 13.82
N VAL A 78 -6.35 2.17 14.97
CA VAL A 78 -7.64 2.56 15.56
C VAL A 78 -7.69 3.95 16.20
N THR A 79 -6.55 4.48 16.67
CA THR A 79 -6.52 5.67 17.56
C THR A 79 -7.24 6.89 17.00
N LEU A 80 -7.11 7.16 15.70
CA LEU A 80 -7.73 8.35 15.08
C LEU A 80 -9.26 8.22 14.90
N ALA A 81 -9.84 7.04 15.16
CA ALA A 81 -11.30 6.83 15.21
C ALA A 81 -11.78 6.50 16.63
N ASP A 82 -11.04 5.68 17.36
CA ASP A 82 -11.34 5.24 18.73
C ASP A 82 -10.06 5.16 19.59
N PRO A 83 -9.66 6.26 20.24
CA PRO A 83 -8.50 6.29 21.12
C PRO A 83 -8.64 5.43 22.38
N GLY A 84 -9.86 5.00 22.72
CA GLY A 84 -10.16 4.09 23.85
C GLY A 84 -10.05 2.62 23.51
N SER A 85 -9.85 2.25 22.26
CA SER A 85 -9.77 0.87 21.80
C SER A 85 -8.65 0.09 22.47
N PRO A 86 -8.85 -1.22 22.81
CA PRO A 86 -7.80 -2.08 23.32
C PRO A 86 -6.71 -2.39 22.28
N TRP A 87 -6.92 -2.01 21.02
CA TRP A 87 -6.05 -2.29 19.89
C TRP A 87 -5.15 -1.11 19.52
N THR A 88 -5.04 -0.06 20.36
CA THR A 88 -4.12 1.06 20.11
C THR A 88 -2.66 0.65 20.25
N PHE A 89 -1.75 1.35 19.57
CA PHE A 89 -0.31 1.17 19.74
C PHE A 89 0.15 1.37 21.19
N LEU A 90 -0.47 2.28 21.93
CA LEU A 90 -0.17 2.47 23.36
C LEU A 90 -0.57 1.26 24.22
N GLN A 91 -1.65 0.56 23.88
CA GLN A 91 -2.03 -0.69 24.55
C GLN A 91 -1.04 -1.82 24.25
N TYR A 92 -0.55 -1.91 23.00
CA TYR A 92 0.54 -2.82 22.64
C TYR A 92 1.80 -2.55 23.49
N LEU A 93 2.23 -1.31 23.61
CA LEU A 93 3.38 -0.94 24.44
C LEU A 93 3.16 -1.30 25.92
N LYS A 94 1.94 -1.08 26.43
CA LYS A 94 1.56 -1.45 27.79
C LYS A 94 1.61 -2.97 28.00
N ALA A 95 1.07 -3.75 27.08
CA ALA A 95 1.07 -5.21 27.13
C ALA A 95 2.50 -5.80 27.15
N HIS A 96 3.45 -5.10 26.52
CA HIS A 96 4.86 -5.51 26.46
C HIS A 96 5.75 -4.80 27.49
N GLU A 97 5.18 -4.11 28.48
CA GLU A 97 5.88 -3.37 29.55
C GLU A 97 6.85 -2.29 29.03
N ARG A 98 6.62 -1.76 27.80
CA ARG A 98 7.49 -0.79 27.13
C ARG A 98 6.98 0.64 27.11
N LEU A 99 5.84 0.91 27.76
CA LEU A 99 5.22 2.24 27.70
C LEU A 99 6.10 3.33 28.34
N PHE A 100 6.76 3.05 29.47
CA PHE A 100 7.69 4.00 30.10
C PHE A 100 8.98 4.20 29.30
N PRO A 101 9.68 3.15 28.83
CA PRO A 101 10.82 3.31 27.91
C PRO A 101 10.46 4.12 26.67
N PHE A 102 9.30 3.90 26.08
CA PHE A 102 8.82 4.64 24.91
C PHE A 102 8.57 6.14 25.25
N TYR A 103 7.95 6.42 26.39
CA TYR A 103 7.75 7.79 26.87
C TYR A 103 9.08 8.54 27.00
N VAL A 104 10.11 7.92 27.58
CA VAL A 104 11.42 8.52 27.76
C VAL A 104 12.19 8.68 26.44
N ALA A 105 11.93 7.79 25.47
CA ALA A 105 12.57 7.84 24.16
C ALA A 105 12.10 9.04 23.31
N GLU A 106 10.95 9.66 23.63
CA GLU A 106 10.36 10.82 22.93
C GLU A 106 10.24 10.63 21.40
N ARG A 107 10.01 9.38 20.95
CA ARG A 107 9.91 9.05 19.53
C ARG A 107 8.50 9.24 19.04
N PHE A 108 8.31 10.15 18.10
CA PHE A 108 7.01 10.37 17.46
C PHE A 108 6.82 9.45 16.23
N HIS A 109 7.91 9.14 15.51
CA HIS A 109 7.94 8.17 14.42
C HIS A 109 8.61 6.89 14.93
N ILE A 110 7.90 5.77 14.84
CA ILE A 110 8.38 4.46 15.29
C ILE A 110 9.08 3.71 14.16
N GLU A 111 9.87 2.73 14.53
CA GLU A 111 10.50 1.85 13.56
C GLU A 111 9.46 1.01 12.83
N ARG A 112 9.72 0.75 11.56
CA ARG A 112 8.84 -0.05 10.70
C ARG A 112 8.67 -1.48 11.25
N ALA A 113 9.76 -2.05 11.82
CA ALA A 113 9.73 -3.34 12.49
C ALA A 113 8.82 -3.35 13.74
N GLU A 114 8.76 -2.24 14.48
CA GLU A 114 7.87 -2.10 15.63
C GLU A 114 6.40 -1.99 15.21
N TYR A 115 6.13 -1.28 14.10
CA TYR A 115 4.77 -1.23 13.53
C TYR A 115 4.32 -2.61 13.04
N ASP A 116 5.19 -3.38 12.37
CA ASP A 116 4.90 -4.77 11.97
C ASP A 116 4.60 -5.66 13.19
N ALA A 117 5.43 -5.56 14.25
CA ALA A 117 5.22 -6.32 15.48
C ALA A 117 3.91 -5.96 16.20
N TYR A 118 3.55 -4.67 16.21
CA TYR A 118 2.26 -4.20 16.72
C TYR A 118 1.08 -4.77 15.93
N CYS A 119 1.11 -4.67 14.61
CA CYS A 119 0.04 -5.23 13.77
C CYS A 119 -0.07 -6.75 13.91
N ARG A 120 1.05 -7.45 14.04
CA ARG A 120 1.07 -8.89 14.31
C ARG A 120 0.42 -9.21 15.65
N TRP A 121 0.79 -8.49 16.71
CA TRP A 121 0.19 -8.64 18.03
C TRP A 121 -1.33 -8.47 18.01
N VAL A 122 -1.85 -7.49 17.24
CA VAL A 122 -3.30 -7.31 17.05
C VAL A 122 -3.89 -8.48 16.28
N SER A 123 -3.25 -8.90 15.17
CA SER A 123 -3.77 -9.95 14.31
C SER A 123 -3.83 -11.33 14.97
N GLU A 124 -2.97 -11.61 15.94
CA GLU A 124 -2.95 -12.86 16.70
C GLU A 124 -4.07 -12.95 17.75
N GLN A 125 -4.70 -11.83 18.09
CA GLN A 125 -5.71 -11.77 19.15
C GLN A 125 -7.13 -11.49 18.63
N LEU A 126 -7.27 -10.92 17.45
CA LEU A 126 -8.57 -10.61 16.87
C LEU A 126 -9.24 -11.88 16.33
N PRO A 127 -10.50 -12.14 16.72
CA PRO A 127 -11.27 -13.23 16.14
C PRO A 127 -11.67 -12.92 14.69
N GLY A 128 -11.97 -13.96 13.90
CA GLY A 128 -12.47 -13.84 12.54
C GLY A 128 -11.40 -13.47 11.50
N LEU A 129 -10.12 -13.56 11.83
CA LEU A 129 -9.01 -13.47 10.90
C LEU A 129 -8.56 -14.86 10.46
N HIS A 130 -8.65 -15.14 9.17
CA HIS A 130 -8.32 -16.44 8.58
C HIS A 130 -7.10 -16.30 7.68
N PHE A 131 -5.93 -16.66 8.22
CA PHE A 131 -4.68 -16.76 7.46
C PHE A 131 -4.64 -18.11 6.71
N ASP A 132 -3.70 -18.26 5.75
CA ASP A 132 -3.63 -19.44 4.85
C ASP A 132 -4.92 -19.66 4.03
N HIS A 133 -5.71 -18.62 3.79
CA HIS A 133 -6.93 -18.68 2.99
C HIS A 133 -6.82 -17.75 1.79
N ARG A 134 -6.55 -18.30 0.62
CA ARG A 134 -6.54 -17.52 -0.63
C ARG A 134 -7.95 -17.46 -1.19
N VAL A 135 -8.52 -16.27 -1.29
CA VAL A 135 -9.77 -16.06 -2.01
C VAL A 135 -9.50 -16.17 -3.52
N ASP A 136 -10.20 -17.06 -4.18
CA ASP A 136 -10.02 -17.38 -5.59
C ASP A 136 -11.05 -16.68 -6.49
N ALA A 137 -12.28 -16.53 -6.02
CA ALA A 137 -13.36 -15.88 -6.78
C ALA A 137 -14.44 -15.28 -5.85
N VAL A 138 -15.04 -14.19 -6.33
CA VAL A 138 -16.25 -13.59 -5.72
C VAL A 138 -17.32 -13.52 -6.77
N ARG A 139 -18.53 -13.98 -6.43
CA ARG A 139 -19.73 -13.94 -7.26
C ARG A 139 -20.90 -13.35 -6.49
N TRP A 140 -21.91 -12.86 -7.21
CA TRP A 140 -23.18 -12.47 -6.63
C TRP A 140 -24.20 -13.55 -6.88
N ASP A 141 -24.80 -14.05 -5.82
CA ASP A 141 -25.94 -14.96 -5.89
C ASP A 141 -27.24 -14.14 -5.88
N HIS A 142 -28.00 -14.21 -6.96
CA HIS A 142 -29.26 -13.49 -7.12
C HIS A 142 -30.41 -14.10 -6.33
N GLU A 143 -30.35 -15.38 -5.98
CA GLU A 143 -31.39 -16.07 -5.24
C GLU A 143 -31.32 -15.71 -3.75
N TYR A 144 -30.12 -15.76 -3.18
CA TYR A 144 -29.88 -15.42 -1.77
C TYR A 144 -29.62 -13.93 -1.54
N GLU A 145 -29.41 -13.15 -2.60
CA GLU A 145 -28.95 -11.74 -2.51
C GLU A 145 -27.69 -11.59 -1.65
N LEU A 146 -26.68 -12.43 -1.87
CA LEU A 146 -25.43 -12.50 -1.13
C LEU A 146 -24.22 -12.60 -2.08
N PHE A 147 -23.07 -12.17 -1.58
CA PHE A 147 -21.78 -12.52 -2.20
C PHE A 147 -21.40 -13.94 -1.80
N GLU A 148 -21.07 -14.77 -2.79
CA GLU A 148 -20.36 -16.03 -2.63
C GLU A 148 -18.85 -15.75 -2.74
N ILE A 149 -18.07 -16.26 -1.78
CA ILE A 149 -16.63 -16.09 -1.69
C ILE A 149 -16.01 -17.47 -1.66
N ASP A 150 -15.43 -17.89 -2.76
CA ASP A 150 -14.69 -19.15 -2.85
C ASP A 150 -13.23 -18.94 -2.47
N PHE A 151 -12.71 -19.82 -1.64
CA PHE A 151 -11.33 -19.78 -1.20
C PHE A 151 -10.68 -21.15 -1.13
N THR A 152 -9.35 -21.17 -1.31
CA THR A 152 -8.47 -22.34 -1.11
C THR A 152 -7.68 -22.16 0.17
N ARG A 153 -7.67 -23.19 1.03
CA ARG A 153 -6.79 -23.24 2.21
C ARG A 153 -5.40 -23.70 1.77
N LEU A 154 -4.37 -22.90 2.07
CA LEU A 154 -2.99 -23.14 1.64
C LEU A 154 -2.17 -23.92 2.67
N GLY A 155 -2.52 -23.81 3.97
CA GLY A 155 -1.92 -24.56 5.06
C GLY A 155 -2.35 -26.03 5.05
N GLY A 156 -1.44 -26.94 5.47
CA GLY A 156 -1.76 -28.36 5.66
C GLY A 156 -2.84 -28.57 6.72
N PRO A 157 -3.33 -29.81 6.92
CA PRO A 157 -4.33 -30.15 7.93
C PRO A 157 -3.74 -30.01 9.34
N GLY A 158 -3.54 -28.80 9.81
CA GLY A 158 -3.03 -28.43 11.13
C GLY A 158 -4.03 -27.57 11.87
N ASP A 159 -4.50 -28.11 12.96
CA ASP A 159 -4.96 -27.56 14.24
C ASP A 159 -5.88 -26.35 14.35
N ASP A 160 -6.62 -25.96 13.34
CA ASP A 160 -7.77 -25.09 13.59
C ASP A 160 -8.99 -25.94 13.97
N ALA A 161 -9.13 -26.22 15.28
CA ALA A 161 -10.29 -26.94 15.81
C ALA A 161 -11.65 -26.22 15.55
N HIS A 162 -11.59 -24.98 15.03
CA HIS A 162 -12.74 -24.15 14.65
C HIS A 162 -12.84 -23.95 13.13
N ALA A 163 -11.92 -24.52 12.37
CA ALA A 163 -11.96 -24.40 10.92
C ALA A 163 -12.99 -25.35 10.30
N PRO A 164 -13.78 -24.89 9.34
CA PRO A 164 -14.77 -25.71 8.65
C PRO A 164 -14.11 -26.93 7.99
N ARG A 165 -14.81 -28.06 8.02
CA ARG A 165 -14.32 -29.27 7.35
C ARG A 165 -14.35 -29.04 5.84
N PRO A 166 -13.23 -29.31 5.13
CA PRO A 166 -13.20 -29.22 3.69
C PRO A 166 -14.18 -30.23 3.07
N THR A 167 -14.88 -29.79 2.07
CA THR A 167 -15.85 -30.62 1.35
C THR A 167 -15.43 -30.88 -0.10
N GLY A 168 -14.27 -30.38 -0.47
CA GLY A 168 -13.62 -30.63 -1.73
C GLY A 168 -12.11 -30.35 -1.61
N ALA A 169 -11.36 -30.82 -2.60
CA ALA A 169 -9.96 -30.50 -2.73
C ALA A 169 -9.69 -30.04 -4.17
N ASP A 170 -8.70 -29.16 -4.34
CA ASP A 170 -8.17 -28.81 -5.67
C ASP A 170 -7.28 -29.92 -6.23
N GLU A 171 -6.70 -29.71 -7.43
CA GLU A 171 -5.82 -30.67 -8.09
C GLU A 171 -4.56 -30.99 -7.26
N ASP A 172 -4.14 -30.08 -6.38
CA ASP A 172 -3.02 -30.24 -5.47
C ASP A 172 -3.43 -30.86 -4.12
N GLY A 173 -4.70 -31.26 -3.96
CA GLY A 173 -5.25 -31.82 -2.70
C GLY A 173 -5.52 -30.80 -1.60
N ARG A 174 -5.53 -29.49 -1.92
CA ARG A 174 -5.82 -28.41 -0.96
C ARG A 174 -7.33 -28.28 -0.73
N ALA A 175 -7.71 -28.01 0.51
CA ALA A 175 -9.11 -27.88 0.89
C ALA A 175 -9.76 -26.64 0.29
N LEU A 176 -10.90 -26.80 -0.36
CA LEU A 176 -11.74 -25.74 -0.87
C LEU A 176 -12.82 -25.36 0.15
N GLY A 177 -13.15 -24.08 0.24
CA GLY A 177 -14.21 -23.58 1.09
C GLY A 177 -15.02 -22.47 0.42
N ARG A 178 -16.18 -22.18 0.96
CA ARG A 178 -17.09 -21.12 0.54
C ARG A 178 -17.66 -20.38 1.73
N ALA A 179 -17.65 -19.05 1.64
CA ALA A 179 -18.33 -18.18 2.59
C ALA A 179 -19.41 -17.35 1.88
N TYR A 180 -20.42 -16.90 2.64
CA TYR A 180 -21.45 -15.99 2.17
C TYR A 180 -21.42 -14.70 2.97
N ALA A 181 -21.54 -13.57 2.29
CA ALA A 181 -21.54 -12.25 2.93
C ALA A 181 -22.53 -11.29 2.26
N ARG A 182 -23.11 -10.39 3.07
CA ARG A 182 -23.93 -9.28 2.58
C ARG A 182 -23.10 -8.22 1.88
N ASN A 183 -21.90 -7.99 2.38
CA ASN A 183 -20.95 -6.98 1.89
C ASN A 183 -19.54 -7.54 1.89
N ILE A 184 -18.69 -7.02 1.02
CA ILE A 184 -17.27 -7.38 1.00
C ILE A 184 -16.40 -6.13 1.03
N VAL A 185 -15.16 -6.26 1.52
CA VAL A 185 -14.14 -5.21 1.46
C VAL A 185 -12.84 -5.76 0.89
N LEU A 186 -12.33 -5.06 -0.12
CA LEU A 186 -11.09 -5.37 -0.81
C LEU A 186 -9.94 -4.62 -0.15
N GLY A 187 -9.06 -5.33 0.53
CA GLY A 187 -7.80 -4.81 1.08
C GLY A 187 -6.60 -5.60 0.56
N VAL A 188 -6.61 -5.90 -0.74
CA VAL A 188 -5.63 -6.78 -1.41
C VAL A 188 -4.25 -6.15 -1.59
N GLY A 189 -4.12 -4.85 -1.29
CA GLY A 189 -2.86 -4.12 -1.29
C GLY A 189 -2.31 -3.85 -2.69
N THR A 190 -0.99 -3.76 -2.74
CA THR A 190 -0.23 -3.40 -3.94
C THR A 190 0.72 -4.53 -4.34
N GLU A 191 1.25 -4.45 -5.56
CA GLU A 191 2.27 -5.35 -6.07
C GLU A 191 3.50 -4.56 -6.55
N PRO A 192 4.70 -5.15 -6.51
CA PRO A 192 5.91 -4.53 -7.02
C PRO A 192 5.78 -4.09 -8.48
N TYR A 193 6.25 -2.88 -8.78
CA TYR A 193 6.28 -2.40 -10.15
C TYR A 193 7.67 -2.57 -10.74
N VAL A 194 7.79 -3.43 -11.74
CA VAL A 194 9.01 -3.60 -12.54
C VAL A 194 8.83 -2.88 -13.88
N PRO A 195 9.70 -1.88 -14.20
CA PRO A 195 9.67 -1.21 -15.49
C PRO A 195 9.88 -2.18 -16.65
N GLU A 196 9.15 -1.97 -17.76
CA GLU A 196 9.18 -2.81 -18.95
C GLU A 196 10.60 -3.20 -19.43
N PRO A 197 11.56 -2.25 -19.54
CA PRO A 197 12.90 -2.56 -20.01
C PRO A 197 13.71 -3.50 -19.09
N LEU A 198 13.31 -3.64 -17.83
CA LEU A 198 14.00 -4.46 -16.82
C LEU A 198 13.28 -5.78 -16.53
N ARG A 199 12.03 -5.92 -16.98
CA ARG A 199 11.22 -7.11 -16.73
C ARG A 199 11.87 -8.41 -17.20
N PRO A 200 12.45 -8.51 -18.43
CA PRO A 200 13.07 -9.75 -18.88
C PRO A 200 14.25 -10.21 -18.01
N LEU A 201 14.94 -9.27 -17.34
CA LEU A 201 16.01 -9.60 -16.40
C LEU A 201 15.49 -9.94 -15.01
N ALA A 202 14.46 -9.25 -14.54
CA ALA A 202 13.85 -9.50 -13.25
C ALA A 202 13.12 -10.84 -13.20
N ASP A 203 12.53 -11.27 -14.31
CA ASP A 203 11.82 -12.55 -14.43
C ASP A 203 12.77 -13.73 -14.73
N ALA A 204 14.03 -13.45 -15.09
CA ALA A 204 14.98 -14.49 -15.45
C ALA A 204 15.59 -15.17 -14.20
N PRO A 205 15.63 -16.49 -14.13
CA PRO A 205 16.20 -17.21 -12.99
C PRO A 205 17.69 -16.90 -12.83
N ASN A 206 18.15 -16.77 -11.59
CA ASN A 206 19.55 -16.55 -11.22
C ASN A 206 20.18 -15.25 -11.79
N VAL A 207 19.40 -14.31 -12.25
CA VAL A 207 19.86 -12.97 -12.60
C VAL A 207 19.73 -12.07 -11.35
N PRO A 208 20.78 -11.34 -10.96
CA PRO A 208 20.74 -10.51 -9.75
C PRO A 208 20.03 -9.16 -10.00
N VAL A 209 18.79 -9.24 -10.44
CA VAL A 209 17.85 -8.11 -10.56
C VAL A 209 16.66 -8.44 -9.69
N LEU A 210 16.43 -7.64 -8.64
CA LEU A 210 15.37 -7.88 -7.67
C LEU A 210 14.63 -6.58 -7.36
N HIS A 211 13.37 -6.70 -6.97
CA HIS A 211 12.63 -5.54 -6.45
C HIS A 211 13.03 -5.29 -4.98
N SER A 212 12.94 -4.05 -4.53
CA SER A 212 13.28 -3.69 -3.14
C SER A 212 12.43 -4.41 -2.08
N CYS A 213 11.27 -4.95 -2.43
CA CYS A 213 10.48 -5.77 -1.51
C CYS A 213 11.17 -7.06 -1.06
N ASP A 214 12.19 -7.52 -1.80
CA ASP A 214 12.95 -8.74 -1.52
C ASP A 214 14.38 -8.41 -1.01
N TYR A 215 14.64 -7.13 -0.69
CA TYR A 215 15.98 -6.65 -0.38
C TYR A 215 16.63 -7.41 0.78
N LEU A 216 15.97 -7.55 1.92
CA LEU A 216 16.56 -8.18 3.11
C LEU A 216 16.88 -9.66 2.89
N GLU A 217 16.11 -10.37 2.08
CA GLU A 217 16.39 -11.77 1.70
C GLU A 217 17.71 -11.89 0.93
N HIS A 218 18.04 -10.87 0.13
CA HIS A 218 19.22 -10.88 -0.73
C HIS A 218 20.34 -9.95 -0.24
N ARG A 219 20.20 -9.31 0.90
CA ARG A 219 21.09 -8.28 1.44
C ARG A 219 22.55 -8.75 1.51
N GLU A 220 22.82 -9.90 2.11
CA GLU A 220 24.19 -10.41 2.28
C GLU A 220 24.86 -10.69 0.92
N ARG A 221 24.11 -11.22 -0.03
CA ARG A 221 24.60 -11.41 -1.40
C ARG A 221 24.93 -10.07 -2.08
N LEU A 222 24.07 -9.06 -1.90
CA LEU A 222 24.30 -7.73 -2.44
C LEU A 222 25.51 -7.05 -1.79
N LEU A 223 25.74 -7.23 -0.49
CA LEU A 223 26.92 -6.71 0.21
C LEU A 223 28.22 -7.34 -0.30
N ALA A 224 28.20 -8.61 -0.69
CA ALA A 224 29.35 -9.32 -1.26
C ALA A 224 29.56 -9.07 -2.76
N THR A 225 28.60 -8.41 -3.45
CA THR A 225 28.69 -8.11 -4.89
C THR A 225 29.58 -6.90 -5.14
N GLY A 226 30.47 -6.93 -6.13
CA GLY A 226 31.43 -5.86 -6.39
C GLY A 226 30.77 -4.52 -6.78
N HIS A 227 29.72 -4.56 -7.62
CA HIS A 227 29.02 -3.35 -8.06
C HIS A 227 27.49 -3.56 -8.06
N VAL A 228 26.78 -2.71 -7.32
CA VAL A 228 25.31 -2.71 -7.21
C VAL A 228 24.72 -1.39 -7.68
N THR A 229 23.69 -1.48 -8.51
CA THR A 229 22.90 -0.32 -8.94
C THR A 229 21.54 -0.32 -8.29
N VAL A 230 21.20 0.77 -7.60
CA VAL A 230 19.84 1.01 -7.04
C VAL A 230 19.09 1.95 -7.99
N VAL A 231 17.89 1.55 -8.41
CA VAL A 231 17.06 2.31 -9.37
C VAL A 231 15.78 2.78 -8.69
N GLY A 232 15.62 4.08 -8.51
CA GLY A 232 14.43 4.71 -7.93
C GLY A 232 14.75 5.81 -6.93
N SER A 233 13.92 6.87 -6.89
CA SER A 233 14.12 8.08 -6.09
C SER A 233 13.19 8.18 -4.88
N GLY A 234 12.49 7.12 -4.52
CA GLY A 234 11.61 7.12 -3.34
C GLY A 234 12.31 6.62 -2.08
N GLN A 235 11.56 6.60 -0.97
CA GLN A 235 12.04 6.19 0.35
C GLN A 235 12.75 4.82 0.34
N SER A 236 12.16 3.80 -0.29
CA SER A 236 12.76 2.46 -0.36
C SER A 236 14.12 2.45 -1.06
N GLY A 237 14.28 3.28 -2.11
CA GLY A 237 15.59 3.42 -2.80
C GLY A 237 16.64 4.07 -1.92
N ALA A 238 16.26 5.09 -1.17
CA ALA A 238 17.13 5.79 -0.23
C ALA A 238 17.58 4.89 0.93
N GLU A 239 16.65 4.13 1.51
CA GLU A 239 16.92 3.20 2.62
C GLU A 239 17.84 2.05 2.19
N VAL A 240 17.55 1.42 1.05
CA VAL A 240 18.40 0.36 0.48
C VAL A 240 19.79 0.90 0.17
N PHE A 241 19.88 2.07 -0.46
CA PHE A 241 21.15 2.71 -0.77
C PHE A 241 21.96 3.01 0.51
N LEU A 242 21.31 3.58 1.53
CA LEU A 242 21.94 3.92 2.80
C LEU A 242 22.44 2.68 3.55
N ASP A 243 21.64 1.61 3.58
CA ASP A 243 22.06 0.36 4.21
C ASP A 243 23.25 -0.27 3.51
N LEU A 244 23.24 -0.35 2.18
CA LEU A 244 24.38 -0.82 1.40
C LEU A 244 25.61 0.07 1.63
N LEU A 245 25.45 1.40 1.62
CA LEU A 245 26.55 2.34 1.84
C LEU A 245 27.19 2.15 3.21
N ARG A 246 26.41 2.04 4.28
CA ARG A 246 26.89 1.88 5.64
C ARG A 246 27.65 0.56 5.87
N ASN A 247 27.26 -0.50 5.18
CA ASN A 247 27.75 -1.85 5.44
C ASN A 247 28.82 -2.32 4.44
N ARG A 248 29.20 -1.49 3.44
CA ARG A 248 30.30 -1.79 2.54
C ARG A 248 31.60 -1.17 2.99
N PRO A 249 32.77 -1.81 2.72
CA PRO A 249 34.08 -1.28 3.08
C PRO A 249 34.37 0.07 2.43
N LEU A 250 35.15 0.91 3.14
CA LEU A 250 35.67 2.16 2.57
C LEU A 250 36.57 1.88 1.36
N GLY A 251 36.36 2.64 0.29
CA GLY A 251 37.12 2.51 -0.96
C GLY A 251 36.71 1.35 -1.86
N ALA A 252 35.74 0.53 -1.41
CA ALA A 252 35.17 -0.59 -2.16
C ALA A 252 33.64 -0.54 -2.19
N GLU A 253 33.08 0.66 -2.21
CA GLU A 253 31.62 0.85 -2.16
C GLU A 253 30.92 0.25 -3.37
N GLY A 254 31.39 0.53 -4.59
CA GLY A 254 30.82 -0.02 -5.82
C GLY A 254 29.32 0.20 -5.94
N LEU A 255 28.84 1.40 -5.61
CA LEU A 255 27.40 1.73 -5.59
C LEU A 255 27.05 2.79 -6.64
N HIS A 256 25.99 2.54 -7.37
CA HIS A 256 25.37 3.56 -8.21
C HIS A 256 23.88 3.68 -7.85
N TRP A 257 23.47 4.88 -7.44
CA TRP A 257 22.06 5.19 -7.22
C TRP A 257 21.55 6.10 -8.32
N MET A 258 20.56 5.64 -9.08
CA MET A 258 19.99 6.39 -10.20
C MET A 258 18.49 6.53 -10.12
N ALA A 259 17.98 7.63 -10.67
CA ALA A 259 16.56 7.95 -10.64
C ALA A 259 16.13 8.69 -11.90
N ARG A 260 14.88 8.46 -12.31
CA ARG A 260 14.25 9.18 -13.43
C ARG A 260 13.91 10.63 -13.08
N THR A 261 13.63 10.91 -11.80
CA THR A 261 13.35 12.27 -11.33
C THR A 261 14.60 13.14 -11.45
N PRO A 262 14.45 14.47 -11.67
CA PRO A 262 15.59 15.38 -11.84
C PRO A 262 16.40 15.59 -10.56
N ALA A 263 15.88 15.14 -9.41
CA ALA A 263 16.56 15.20 -8.13
C ALA A 263 16.10 14.04 -7.21
N PHE A 264 16.92 13.73 -6.20
CA PHE A 264 16.53 12.99 -5.01
C PHE A 264 15.87 13.97 -4.05
N ALA A 265 14.56 14.08 -4.10
CA ALA A 265 13.82 15.16 -3.47
C ALA A 265 13.16 14.72 -2.16
N PRO A 266 13.07 15.64 -1.17
CA PRO A 266 12.36 15.35 0.08
C PRO A 266 10.85 15.22 -0.13
N MET A 267 10.21 14.49 0.78
CA MET A 267 8.77 14.58 0.96
C MET A 267 8.38 15.94 1.57
N GLU A 268 7.18 16.39 1.22
CA GLU A 268 6.59 17.59 1.81
C GLU A 268 5.97 17.28 3.18
N TYR A 269 6.61 17.78 4.24
CA TYR A 269 6.19 17.57 5.64
C TYR A 269 5.79 18.86 6.37
N SER A 270 5.59 19.97 5.65
CA SER A 270 5.07 21.17 6.29
C SER A 270 3.70 20.91 6.91
N LYS A 271 3.41 21.50 8.07
CA LYS A 271 2.19 21.20 8.81
C LYS A 271 0.92 21.49 8.01
N LEU A 272 0.92 22.55 7.19
CA LEU A 272 -0.21 22.85 6.30
C LEU A 272 -0.25 21.94 5.07
N GLY A 273 0.91 21.49 4.56
CA GLY A 273 1.01 20.49 3.49
C GLY A 273 0.42 19.14 3.92
N LEU A 274 0.71 18.72 5.16
CA LEU A 274 0.18 17.48 5.74
C LEU A 274 -1.35 17.50 5.93
N GLU A 275 -2.01 18.66 5.92
CA GLU A 275 -3.48 18.72 5.95
C GLU A 275 -4.14 18.13 4.69
N GLN A 276 -3.37 17.89 3.61
CA GLN A 276 -3.83 17.13 2.45
C GLN A 276 -4.00 15.62 2.72
N PHE A 277 -3.54 15.14 3.87
CA PHE A 277 -3.81 13.78 4.39
C PHE A 277 -4.94 13.79 5.42
N SER A 278 -5.87 14.72 5.33
CA SER A 278 -7.03 14.81 6.24
C SER A 278 -8.31 14.30 5.58
N PRO A 279 -9.30 13.88 6.39
CA PRO A 279 -10.66 13.62 5.92
C PRO A 279 -11.30 14.79 5.13
N ASP A 280 -11.02 16.04 5.50
CA ASP A 280 -11.52 17.22 4.80
C ASP A 280 -10.98 17.30 3.37
N TYR A 281 -9.69 17.02 3.18
CA TYR A 281 -9.12 17.00 1.84
C TYR A 281 -9.64 15.82 1.01
N THR A 282 -9.80 14.66 1.62
CA THR A 282 -10.37 13.47 0.95
C THR A 282 -11.79 13.77 0.44
N ARG A 283 -12.65 14.35 1.28
CA ARG A 283 -14.00 14.77 0.89
C ARG A 283 -13.98 15.81 -0.24
N TYR A 284 -13.13 16.84 -0.12
CA TYR A 284 -12.96 17.85 -1.16
C TYR A 284 -12.51 17.22 -2.49
N PHE A 285 -11.45 16.41 -2.46
CA PHE A 285 -10.91 15.78 -3.67
C PHE A 285 -11.95 14.91 -4.39
N HIS A 286 -12.76 14.18 -3.63
CA HIS A 286 -13.83 13.35 -4.16
C HIS A 286 -14.90 14.17 -4.92
N THR A 287 -15.17 15.41 -4.53
CA THR A 287 -16.14 16.29 -5.22
C THR A 287 -15.62 16.88 -6.53
N LEU A 288 -14.32 16.83 -6.79
CA LEU A 288 -13.73 17.39 -8.00
C LEU A 288 -14.10 16.60 -9.25
N PRO A 289 -14.27 17.26 -10.40
CA PRO A 289 -14.43 16.58 -11.68
C PRO A 289 -13.25 15.65 -11.98
N GLU A 290 -13.53 14.51 -12.59
CA GLU A 290 -12.53 13.49 -12.93
C GLU A 290 -11.28 14.03 -13.65
N PRO A 291 -11.39 14.87 -14.72
CA PRO A 291 -10.19 15.42 -15.37
C PRO A 291 -9.34 16.31 -14.46
N VAL A 292 -9.96 16.97 -13.48
CA VAL A 292 -9.24 17.79 -12.49
C VAL A 292 -8.47 16.90 -11.53
N ARG A 293 -9.07 15.82 -11.03
CA ARG A 293 -8.41 14.85 -10.18
C ARG A 293 -7.21 14.21 -10.87
N ASP A 294 -7.36 13.82 -12.14
CA ASP A 294 -6.30 13.20 -12.95
C ASP A 294 -5.11 14.14 -13.22
N GLN A 295 -5.36 15.44 -13.32
CA GLN A 295 -4.29 16.44 -13.44
C GLN A 295 -3.62 16.74 -12.08
N LEU A 296 -4.39 16.71 -11.00
CA LEU A 296 -3.92 17.10 -9.67
C LEU A 296 -3.00 16.04 -9.05
N LEU A 297 -3.37 14.75 -9.10
CA LEU A 297 -2.60 13.66 -8.49
C LEU A 297 -1.13 13.62 -8.91
N PRO A 298 -0.76 13.69 -10.19
CA PRO A 298 0.65 13.68 -10.58
C PRO A 298 1.44 14.89 -10.07
N ARG A 299 0.78 16.04 -9.85
CA ARG A 299 1.41 17.27 -9.35
C ARG A 299 1.70 17.21 -7.85
N GLN A 300 0.99 16.36 -7.12
CA GLN A 300 1.14 16.16 -5.68
C GLN A 300 2.20 15.10 -5.32
N TRP A 301 3.07 14.73 -6.25
CA TRP A 301 4.04 13.63 -6.08
C TRP A 301 4.94 13.78 -4.85
N GLN A 302 5.30 15.00 -4.44
CA GLN A 302 6.11 15.24 -3.25
C GLN A 302 5.45 14.81 -1.95
N LEU A 303 4.12 14.74 -1.90
CA LEU A 303 3.40 14.27 -0.72
C LEU A 303 3.54 12.75 -0.48
N TYR A 304 3.84 11.96 -1.52
CA TYR A 304 3.79 10.49 -1.39
C TYR A 304 4.92 9.74 -2.15
N LYS A 305 5.84 10.44 -2.79
CA LYS A 305 6.94 9.82 -3.58
C LYS A 305 8.32 10.38 -3.24
N GLY A 306 8.42 11.31 -2.31
CA GLY A 306 9.69 11.86 -1.85
C GLY A 306 10.43 10.93 -0.87
N ILE A 307 11.50 11.46 -0.30
CA ILE A 307 12.33 10.80 0.72
C ILE A 307 12.21 11.57 2.03
N ALA A 308 12.19 10.91 3.17
CA ALA A 308 12.23 11.56 4.46
C ALA A 308 13.53 12.41 4.60
N HIS A 309 13.41 13.60 5.18
CA HIS A 309 14.57 14.50 5.36
C HIS A 309 15.68 13.81 6.14
N GLU A 310 15.35 13.11 7.21
CA GLU A 310 16.29 12.41 8.06
C GLU A 310 17.07 11.33 7.28
N THR A 311 16.42 10.69 6.31
CA THR A 311 17.10 9.70 5.45
C THR A 311 18.06 10.38 4.48
N LEU A 312 17.69 11.53 3.87
CA LEU A 312 18.57 12.31 3.01
C LEU A 312 19.78 12.83 3.79
N ASP A 313 19.56 13.36 5.00
CA ASP A 313 20.62 13.84 5.87
C ASP A 313 21.56 12.70 6.26
N ALA A 314 21.02 11.54 6.62
CA ALA A 314 21.83 10.37 6.95
C ALA A 314 22.69 9.88 5.78
N ILE A 315 22.15 9.91 4.55
CA ILE A 315 22.91 9.59 3.33
C ILE A 315 24.05 10.60 3.14
N HIS A 316 23.74 11.89 3.20
CA HIS A 316 24.75 12.94 3.01
C HIS A 316 25.85 12.88 4.06
N HIS A 317 25.51 12.69 5.34
CA HIS A 317 26.47 12.52 6.42
C HIS A 317 27.37 11.31 6.20
N GLU A 318 26.84 10.18 5.75
CA GLU A 318 27.64 8.99 5.50
C GLU A 318 28.58 9.18 4.30
N LEU A 319 28.13 9.82 3.22
CA LEU A 319 28.96 10.16 2.07
C LEU A 319 30.09 11.11 2.47
N TYR A 320 29.79 12.15 3.26
CA TYR A 320 30.77 13.10 3.75
C TYR A 320 31.78 12.42 4.67
N ARG A 321 31.33 11.57 5.62
CA ARG A 321 32.21 10.80 6.51
C ARG A 321 33.20 9.93 5.72
N ARG A 322 32.69 9.26 4.66
CA ARG A 322 33.54 8.43 3.80
C ARG A 322 34.59 9.28 3.03
N ALA A 323 34.19 10.41 2.53
CA ALA A 323 35.11 11.33 1.85
C ALA A 323 36.24 11.86 2.77
N LEU A 324 35.98 12.00 4.06
CA LEU A 324 37.01 12.40 5.05
C LEU A 324 38.07 11.33 5.30
N HIS A 325 37.68 10.05 5.19
CA HIS A 325 38.55 8.92 5.59
C HIS A 325 39.11 8.14 4.40
N ALA A 326 38.84 8.58 3.18
CA ALA A 326 39.36 7.97 1.96
C ALA A 326 40.48 8.84 1.36
N ASP A 327 41.52 8.21 0.79
CA ASP A 327 42.54 8.90 0.01
C ASP A 327 42.00 9.47 -1.31
N SER A 328 40.79 9.11 -1.67
CA SER A 328 40.09 9.54 -2.88
C SER A 328 38.61 9.71 -2.62
N TRP A 329 37.87 10.27 -3.57
CA TRP A 329 36.42 10.35 -3.52
C TRP A 329 35.81 8.96 -3.40
N PRO A 330 34.72 8.76 -2.59
CA PRO A 330 34.09 7.45 -2.45
C PRO A 330 33.68 6.83 -3.78
N GLY A 331 33.76 5.50 -3.89
CA GLY A 331 33.35 4.73 -5.06
C GLY A 331 31.83 4.65 -5.23
N VAL A 332 31.18 5.81 -5.14
CA VAL A 332 29.71 5.96 -5.15
C VAL A 332 29.32 6.99 -6.21
N VAL A 333 28.29 6.66 -7.00
CA VAL A 333 27.74 7.56 -8.01
C VAL A 333 26.25 7.76 -7.76
N LEU A 334 25.80 9.01 -7.72
CA LEU A 334 24.39 9.39 -7.64
C LEU A 334 24.01 10.13 -8.93
N THR A 335 23.07 9.57 -9.71
CA THR A 335 22.67 10.16 -10.99
C THR A 335 21.14 10.32 -11.06
N PRO A 336 20.60 11.50 -10.77
CA PRO A 336 19.21 11.82 -11.06
C PRO A 336 18.99 12.08 -12.56
N GLY A 337 17.74 12.16 -13.03
CA GLY A 337 17.38 12.47 -14.41
C GLY A 337 17.67 11.33 -15.41
N VAL A 338 17.88 10.10 -14.95
CA VAL A 338 18.27 8.96 -15.79
C VAL A 338 17.12 7.96 -15.95
N THR A 339 16.84 7.60 -17.19
CA THR A 339 15.89 6.53 -17.55
C THR A 339 16.66 5.33 -18.12
N VAL A 340 16.35 4.13 -17.61
CA VAL A 340 16.81 2.88 -18.23
C VAL A 340 15.92 2.59 -19.44
N ARG A 341 16.54 2.56 -20.64
CA ARG A 341 15.84 2.31 -21.92
C ARG A 341 15.78 0.85 -22.29
N THR A 342 16.89 0.16 -22.10
CA THR A 342 17.00 -1.31 -22.28
C THR A 342 17.99 -1.85 -21.27
N ALA A 343 17.89 -3.14 -20.99
CA ALA A 343 18.82 -3.84 -20.13
C ALA A 343 19.07 -5.24 -20.66
N GLY A 344 20.27 -5.77 -20.46
CA GLY A 344 20.67 -7.09 -20.91
C GLY A 344 21.75 -7.70 -20.04
N ARG A 345 21.89 -9.01 -20.11
CA ARG A 345 22.99 -9.76 -19.50
C ARG A 345 24.11 -9.93 -20.50
N ILE A 346 25.30 -9.48 -20.18
CA ILE A 346 26.49 -9.54 -21.06
C ILE A 346 27.47 -10.64 -20.64
N ALA A 347 27.43 -11.10 -19.38
CA ALA A 347 28.21 -12.22 -18.86
C ALA A 347 27.50 -12.85 -17.65
N ALA A 348 28.03 -13.93 -17.11
CA ALA A 348 27.42 -14.68 -16.00
C ALA A 348 27.07 -13.79 -14.79
N ALA A 349 27.93 -12.84 -14.43
CA ALA A 349 27.74 -11.90 -13.31
C ALA A 349 27.77 -10.44 -13.77
N ARG A 350 27.42 -10.13 -15.02
CA ARG A 350 27.48 -8.77 -15.56
C ARG A 350 26.23 -8.41 -16.35
N LEU A 351 25.65 -7.29 -15.97
CA LEU A 351 24.49 -6.66 -16.59
C LEU A 351 24.91 -5.37 -17.28
N GLU A 352 24.34 -5.06 -18.41
CA GLU A 352 24.49 -3.77 -19.09
C GLU A 352 23.13 -3.08 -19.15
N LEU A 353 23.09 -1.85 -18.64
CA LEU A 353 21.94 -0.96 -18.69
C LEU A 353 22.22 0.14 -19.72
N HIS A 354 21.31 0.32 -20.65
CA HIS A 354 21.36 1.44 -21.59
C HIS A 354 20.55 2.59 -21.01
N LEU A 355 21.23 3.66 -20.73
CA LEU A 355 20.72 4.83 -20.02
C LEU A 355 20.50 6.00 -20.97
N GLU A 356 19.50 6.81 -20.66
CA GLU A 356 19.28 8.11 -21.28
C GLU A 356 19.07 9.16 -20.20
N HIS A 357 19.90 10.20 -20.21
CA HIS A 357 19.73 11.35 -19.33
C HIS A 357 18.71 12.31 -19.94
N THR A 358 17.59 12.54 -19.25
CA THR A 358 16.42 13.24 -19.79
C THR A 358 16.67 14.71 -20.14
N GLU A 359 17.50 15.40 -19.34
CA GLU A 359 17.81 16.82 -19.56
C GLU A 359 18.90 17.03 -20.62
N GLN A 360 19.91 16.15 -20.66
CA GLN A 360 21.03 16.26 -21.63
C GLN A 360 20.69 15.64 -22.99
N GLY A 361 19.70 14.72 -23.06
CA GLY A 361 19.44 13.90 -24.23
C GLY A 361 20.59 12.91 -24.56
N THR A 362 21.58 12.78 -23.67
CA THR A 362 22.72 11.89 -23.86
C THR A 362 22.39 10.46 -23.51
N ARG A 363 23.04 9.51 -24.21
CA ARG A 363 22.92 8.07 -23.94
C ARG A 363 24.24 7.49 -23.48
N ALA A 364 24.18 6.57 -22.52
CA ALA A 364 25.34 5.88 -21.98
C ALA A 364 25.04 4.39 -21.75
N ARG A 365 26.10 3.59 -21.67
CA ARG A 365 26.05 2.22 -21.18
C ARG A 365 26.62 2.17 -19.78
N HIS A 366 25.92 1.48 -18.91
CA HIS A 366 26.34 1.28 -17.52
C HIS A 366 26.39 -0.22 -17.23
N THR A 367 27.55 -0.68 -16.76
CA THR A 367 27.76 -2.08 -16.39
C THR A 367 27.66 -2.23 -14.88
N THR A 368 26.92 -3.22 -14.42
CA THR A 368 26.74 -3.54 -13.00
C THR A 368 26.65 -5.05 -12.81
N GLU A 369 26.82 -5.51 -11.58
CA GLU A 369 26.73 -6.92 -11.23
C GLU A 369 25.37 -7.28 -10.60
N ALA A 370 24.70 -6.30 -9.97
CA ALA A 370 23.34 -6.47 -9.45
C ALA A 370 22.52 -5.20 -9.59
N VAL A 371 21.21 -5.32 -9.67
CA VAL A 371 20.26 -4.20 -9.71
C VAL A 371 19.18 -4.39 -8.66
N VAL A 372 18.97 -3.38 -7.83
CA VAL A 372 17.82 -3.30 -6.92
C VAL A 372 16.82 -2.29 -7.46
N LEU A 373 15.62 -2.76 -7.78
CA LEU A 373 14.53 -1.97 -8.33
C LEU A 373 13.68 -1.40 -7.18
N ALA A 374 13.96 -0.16 -6.79
CA ALA A 374 13.13 0.59 -5.85
C ALA A 374 12.13 1.46 -6.64
N THR A 375 11.47 0.85 -7.60
CA THR A 375 10.62 1.51 -8.60
C THR A 375 9.16 1.66 -8.14
N GLY A 376 8.90 1.32 -6.88
CA GLY A 376 7.61 1.49 -6.22
C GLY A 376 6.64 0.36 -6.52
N TYR A 377 5.38 0.64 -6.25
CA TYR A 377 4.30 -0.33 -6.30
C TYR A 377 3.15 0.20 -7.15
N ARG A 378 2.33 -0.70 -7.64
CA ARG A 378 1.03 -0.40 -8.26
C ARG A 378 -0.08 -1.14 -7.53
N GLU A 379 -1.29 -0.67 -7.69
CA GLU A 379 -2.47 -1.34 -7.17
C GLU A 379 -2.56 -2.75 -7.76
N ARG A 380 -2.81 -3.75 -6.90
CA ARG A 380 -2.98 -5.14 -7.34
C ARG A 380 -4.25 -5.26 -8.16
N ARG A 381 -4.15 -5.91 -9.30
CA ARG A 381 -5.30 -6.18 -10.15
C ARG A 381 -6.20 -7.22 -9.49
N VAL A 382 -7.49 -6.95 -9.48
CA VAL A 382 -8.54 -7.83 -8.94
C VAL A 382 -9.46 -8.38 -10.04
N ASP A 383 -9.06 -8.24 -11.30
CA ASP A 383 -9.90 -8.58 -12.46
C ASP A 383 -10.34 -10.05 -12.45
N THR A 384 -9.43 -10.97 -12.11
CA THR A 384 -9.77 -12.39 -12.00
C THR A 384 -10.64 -12.69 -10.78
N LEU A 385 -10.34 -12.06 -9.65
CA LEU A 385 -11.09 -12.21 -8.40
C LEU A 385 -12.54 -11.75 -8.54
N LEU A 386 -12.75 -10.63 -9.23
CA LEU A 386 -14.06 -10.00 -9.42
C LEU A 386 -14.63 -10.24 -10.83
N ALA A 387 -14.11 -11.18 -11.60
CA ALA A 387 -14.52 -11.39 -13.00
C ALA A 387 -16.04 -11.55 -13.17
N ALA A 388 -16.70 -12.23 -12.24
CA ALA A 388 -18.15 -12.42 -12.27
C ALA A 388 -18.94 -11.13 -11.91
N LEU A 389 -18.30 -10.17 -11.24
CA LEU A 389 -18.91 -8.88 -10.88
C LEU A 389 -18.59 -7.78 -11.90
N ASP A 390 -17.61 -7.99 -12.78
CA ASP A 390 -17.14 -6.97 -13.73
C ASP A 390 -18.27 -6.35 -14.57
N PRO A 391 -19.26 -7.11 -15.09
CA PRO A 391 -20.37 -6.55 -15.85
C PRO A 391 -21.25 -5.56 -15.06
N TYR A 392 -21.20 -5.65 -13.73
CA TYR A 392 -22.00 -4.81 -12.83
C TYR A 392 -21.23 -3.59 -12.32
N VAL A 393 -19.92 -3.51 -12.53
CA VAL A 393 -19.09 -2.40 -12.04
C VAL A 393 -19.25 -1.17 -12.95
N ARG A 394 -19.67 -0.04 -12.39
CA ARG A 394 -19.73 1.23 -13.12
C ARG A 394 -18.32 1.85 -13.19
N ARG A 395 -17.92 2.27 -14.39
CA ARG A 395 -16.59 2.79 -14.67
C ARG A 395 -16.61 4.27 -15.04
N ASP A 396 -15.48 4.93 -14.82
CA ASP A 396 -15.24 6.31 -15.25
C ASP A 396 -14.80 6.37 -16.74
N ALA A 397 -14.51 7.56 -17.27
CA ALA A 397 -14.09 7.73 -18.65
C ALA A 397 -12.72 7.11 -18.99
N SER A 398 -11.92 6.80 -17.97
CA SER A 398 -10.62 6.12 -18.06
C SER A 398 -10.73 4.62 -17.76
N GLU A 399 -11.94 4.03 -17.80
CA GLU A 399 -12.22 2.61 -17.52
C GLU A 399 -11.87 2.16 -16.09
N ARG A 400 -11.68 3.09 -15.15
CA ARG A 400 -11.44 2.76 -13.74
C ARG A 400 -12.77 2.59 -12.99
N PRO A 401 -12.86 1.70 -12.02
CA PRO A 401 -14.05 1.55 -11.18
C PRO A 401 -14.44 2.87 -10.50
N ARG A 402 -15.69 3.27 -10.55
CA ARG A 402 -16.19 4.40 -9.76
C ARG A 402 -16.32 3.97 -8.29
N VAL A 403 -15.86 4.84 -7.40
CA VAL A 403 -15.96 4.64 -5.95
C VAL A 403 -16.69 5.84 -5.34
N ASP A 404 -17.71 5.58 -4.53
CA ASP A 404 -18.48 6.64 -3.86
C ASP A 404 -17.77 7.19 -2.60
N ALA A 405 -18.38 8.18 -1.96
CA ALA A 405 -17.80 8.85 -0.81
C ALA A 405 -17.59 7.94 0.42
N ASP A 406 -18.29 6.82 0.49
CA ASP A 406 -18.19 5.82 1.56
C ASP A 406 -17.24 4.66 1.20
N HIS A 407 -16.40 4.85 0.18
CA HIS A 407 -15.46 3.85 -0.36
C HIS A 407 -16.10 2.61 -0.99
N ARG A 408 -17.38 2.70 -1.44
CA ARG A 408 -18.06 1.61 -2.15
C ARG A 408 -17.84 1.71 -3.65
N LEU A 409 -17.60 0.58 -4.31
CA LEU A 409 -17.74 0.50 -5.77
C LEU A 409 -19.17 0.85 -6.16
N VAL A 410 -19.31 1.69 -7.17
CA VAL A 410 -20.60 1.97 -7.76
C VAL A 410 -20.98 0.79 -8.66
N LEU A 411 -21.96 0.00 -8.21
CA LEU A 411 -22.45 -1.19 -8.90
C LEU A 411 -23.78 -0.95 -9.58
N ASP A 412 -24.16 -1.88 -10.46
CA ASP A 412 -25.52 -1.96 -10.98
C ASP A 412 -26.51 -2.21 -9.84
N PRO A 413 -27.71 -1.61 -9.84
CA PRO A 413 -28.73 -1.82 -8.81
C PRO A 413 -29.24 -3.27 -8.64
N LEU A 414 -28.90 -4.16 -9.57
CA LEU A 414 -29.17 -5.60 -9.42
C LEU A 414 -28.36 -6.23 -8.30
N ILE A 415 -27.21 -5.66 -7.95
CA ILE A 415 -26.39 -6.06 -6.82
C ILE A 415 -26.85 -5.27 -5.58
N LYS A 416 -27.41 -5.94 -4.59
CA LYS A 416 -27.92 -5.30 -3.37
C LYS A 416 -26.85 -5.13 -2.30
N GLY A 417 -25.80 -5.95 -2.34
CA GLY A 417 -24.67 -5.85 -1.45
C GLY A 417 -23.67 -4.77 -1.88
N SER A 418 -22.79 -4.38 -0.97
CA SER A 418 -21.74 -3.40 -1.22
C SER A 418 -20.36 -4.05 -1.33
N VAL A 419 -19.54 -3.52 -2.24
CA VAL A 419 -18.12 -3.86 -2.36
C VAL A 419 -17.31 -2.63 -1.98
N TYR A 420 -16.64 -2.67 -0.84
CA TYR A 420 -15.78 -1.59 -0.36
C TYR A 420 -14.34 -1.79 -0.87
N VAL A 421 -13.63 -0.68 -1.04
CA VAL A 421 -12.24 -0.69 -1.52
C VAL A 421 -11.36 0.06 -0.53
N GLN A 422 -10.25 -0.54 -0.15
CA GLN A 422 -9.22 0.08 0.67
C GLN A 422 -7.86 0.06 -0.04
N ASN A 423 -7.25 1.23 -0.21
CA ASN A 423 -5.94 1.45 -0.82
C ASN A 423 -5.85 1.12 -2.33
N ALA A 424 -6.97 1.22 -3.07
CA ALA A 424 -7.01 1.15 -4.54
C ALA A 424 -7.90 2.24 -5.16
N GLU A 425 -8.38 3.19 -4.35
CA GLU A 425 -9.31 4.26 -4.74
C GLU A 425 -8.65 5.65 -4.87
N ARG A 426 -7.33 5.72 -5.09
CA ARG A 426 -6.61 7.00 -5.16
C ARG A 426 -7.14 7.96 -6.23
N HIS A 427 -7.62 7.47 -7.36
CA HIS A 427 -8.20 8.26 -8.45
C HIS A 427 -9.50 8.99 -8.03
N THR A 428 -10.16 8.55 -6.96
CA THR A 428 -11.40 9.17 -6.43
C THR A 428 -11.19 9.85 -5.09
N HIS A 429 -10.27 9.36 -4.23
CA HIS A 429 -10.07 9.82 -2.85
C HIS A 429 -8.75 10.55 -2.61
N GLY A 430 -7.87 10.64 -3.62
CA GLY A 430 -6.67 11.47 -3.58
C GLY A 430 -5.47 10.83 -2.90
N VAL A 431 -4.51 11.68 -2.54
CA VAL A 431 -3.19 11.30 -2.02
C VAL A 431 -3.23 10.56 -0.68
N GLY A 432 -4.27 10.77 0.12
CA GLY A 432 -4.44 10.12 1.41
C GLY A 432 -4.81 8.63 1.34
N THR A 433 -5.15 8.08 0.16
CA THR A 433 -5.58 6.69 0.02
C THR A 433 -4.56 5.69 0.59
N PRO A 434 -3.24 5.76 0.31
CA PRO A 434 -2.26 4.85 0.88
C PRO A 434 -1.78 5.23 2.29
N ASP A 435 -2.24 6.34 2.85
CA ASP A 435 -1.75 6.86 4.13
C ASP A 435 -2.34 6.09 5.33
N LEU A 436 -1.47 5.61 6.22
CA LEU A 436 -1.87 4.89 7.43
C LEU A 436 -2.67 5.80 8.40
N GLY A 437 -2.41 7.11 8.40
CA GLY A 437 -3.14 8.08 9.23
C GLY A 437 -4.63 8.17 8.90
N LEU A 438 -5.03 7.76 7.70
CA LEU A 438 -6.45 7.71 7.32
C LEU A 438 -7.07 6.30 7.45
N ALA A 439 -6.31 5.28 7.84
CA ALA A 439 -6.81 3.91 7.94
C ALA A 439 -7.98 3.78 8.93
N ALA A 440 -7.80 4.26 10.16
CA ALA A 440 -8.84 4.21 11.18
C ALA A 440 -10.09 5.02 10.81
N TRP A 441 -9.91 6.24 10.27
CA TRP A 441 -11.04 7.06 9.81
C TRP A 441 -11.82 6.38 8.68
N ARG A 442 -11.15 5.85 7.67
CA ARG A 442 -11.78 5.12 6.54
C ARG A 442 -12.52 3.89 7.04
N SER A 443 -11.90 3.11 7.91
CA SER A 443 -12.52 1.95 8.54
C SER A 443 -13.80 2.33 9.29
N ALA A 444 -13.79 3.44 10.02
CA ALA A 444 -14.98 3.95 10.69
C ALA A 444 -16.06 4.45 9.70
N VAL A 445 -15.69 5.08 8.58
CA VAL A 445 -16.63 5.44 7.49
C VAL A 445 -17.32 4.19 6.94
N ILE A 446 -16.55 3.15 6.63
CA ILE A 446 -17.08 1.87 6.11
C ILE A 446 -18.03 1.25 7.12
N LEU A 447 -17.63 1.11 8.39
CA LEU A 447 -18.49 0.53 9.43
C LEU A 447 -19.76 1.32 9.66
N ASN A 448 -19.68 2.65 9.73
CA ASN A 448 -20.85 3.51 9.88
C ASN A 448 -21.84 3.35 8.71
N SER A 449 -21.35 3.11 7.49
CA SER A 449 -22.20 2.92 6.31
C SER A 449 -22.92 1.57 6.27
N LEU A 450 -22.47 0.60 7.09
CA LEU A 450 -23.12 -0.71 7.24
C LEU A 450 -24.23 -0.73 8.29
N LEU A 451 -24.27 0.30 9.14
CA LEU A 451 -25.13 0.36 10.32
C LEU A 451 -26.27 1.36 10.14
N ALA A 452 -27.40 1.10 10.77
CA ALA A 452 -28.53 2.05 10.80
C ALA A 452 -28.18 3.34 11.58
N GLU A 453 -27.36 3.18 12.63
CA GLU A 453 -26.82 4.30 13.41
C GLU A 453 -25.28 4.21 13.44
N PRO A 454 -24.56 5.34 13.30
CA PRO A 454 -23.10 5.34 13.31
C PRO A 454 -22.52 4.78 14.62
N ALA A 455 -21.66 3.79 14.56
CA ALA A 455 -20.92 3.27 15.71
C ALA A 455 -19.78 4.23 16.14
N TYR A 456 -19.17 4.92 15.19
CA TYR A 456 -18.06 5.82 15.42
C TYR A 456 -18.43 7.26 15.07
N ARG A 457 -18.29 8.17 16.05
CA ARG A 457 -18.50 9.60 15.80
C ARG A 457 -17.30 10.18 15.05
N LEU A 458 -17.49 10.54 13.80
CA LEU A 458 -16.47 11.18 12.99
C LEU A 458 -16.57 12.70 13.06
N PRO A 459 -15.43 13.42 13.13
CA PRO A 459 -15.43 14.88 13.17
C PRO A 459 -15.90 15.46 11.82
N SER A 460 -16.65 16.54 11.89
CA SER A 460 -17.10 17.27 10.72
C SER A 460 -16.00 18.13 10.09
N ARG A 461 -14.96 18.48 10.87
CA ARG A 461 -13.80 19.27 10.45
C ARG A 461 -12.53 18.68 11.05
N THR A 462 -11.51 18.51 10.21
CA THR A 462 -10.24 17.84 10.55
C THR A 462 -9.01 18.63 10.10
N ALA A 463 -9.19 19.74 9.37
CA ALA A 463 -8.13 20.62 8.89
C ALA A 463 -8.43 22.09 9.21
N PHE A 464 -7.39 22.90 9.36
CA PHE A 464 -7.51 24.35 9.41
C PHE A 464 -7.71 24.94 8.01
N THR A 465 -7.10 24.35 6.99
CA THR A 465 -7.24 24.72 5.59
C THR A 465 -8.68 24.49 5.12
N ALA A 466 -9.29 25.50 4.51
CA ALA A 466 -10.53 25.36 3.77
C ALA A 466 -10.21 24.94 2.33
N PHE A 467 -10.47 23.68 1.99
CA PHE A 467 -10.30 23.19 0.63
C PHE A 467 -11.50 23.62 -0.22
N GLY A 468 -11.23 24.40 -1.27
CA GLY A 468 -12.25 24.98 -2.13
C GLY A 468 -12.88 26.26 -1.59
N LEU A 469 -13.65 26.94 -2.44
CA LEU A 469 -14.39 28.13 -2.06
C LEU A 469 -15.68 27.73 -1.33
N GLN A 470 -15.84 28.20 -0.10
CA GLN A 470 -17.03 27.93 0.71
C GLN A 470 -18.15 28.95 0.37
N PRO A 471 -19.39 28.51 0.12
CA PRO A 471 -20.50 29.40 -0.21
C PRO A 471 -20.91 30.38 0.92
N SER A 472 -20.50 30.11 2.17
CA SER A 472 -20.96 30.84 3.34
C SER A 472 -19.93 31.78 3.93
N GLY A 473 -20.11 33.04 3.71
CA GLY A 473 -19.94 34.14 4.66
C GLY A 473 -18.53 34.66 4.97
N ARG A 474 -17.44 33.94 4.77
CA ARG A 474 -16.10 34.44 5.12
C ARG A 474 -15.09 34.42 3.98
N CYS A 475 -15.39 33.77 2.86
CA CYS A 475 -14.48 33.60 1.74
C CYS A 475 -15.03 34.09 0.38
N GLY A 476 -16.08 34.92 0.40
CA GLY A 476 -16.65 35.47 -0.84
C GLY A 476 -17.85 34.71 -1.38
N THR A 477 -18.53 35.30 -2.38
CA THR A 477 -19.65 34.68 -3.09
C THR A 477 -19.09 33.87 -4.27
N VAL A 478 -19.44 32.59 -4.37
CA VAL A 478 -19.10 31.78 -5.54
C VAL A 478 -20.00 32.23 -6.70
N ILE A 479 -19.40 32.82 -7.75
CA ILE A 479 -20.11 33.39 -8.91
C ILE A 479 -20.06 32.53 -10.17
N GLY A 480 -19.52 31.29 -10.08
CA GLY A 480 -19.46 30.35 -11.21
C GLY A 480 -19.26 28.90 -10.77
N GLY A 481 -19.68 27.94 -11.60
CA GLY A 481 -19.40 26.52 -11.41
C GLY A 481 -17.95 26.15 -11.73
N PRO A 482 -17.56 24.87 -11.60
CA PRO A 482 -16.20 24.42 -11.84
C PRO A 482 -15.79 24.70 -13.30
N HIS A 483 -14.89 25.66 -13.49
CA HIS A 483 -14.20 25.88 -14.74
C HIS A 483 -13.10 24.84 -14.87
N LEU A 484 -13.18 24.00 -15.90
CA LEU A 484 -12.04 23.20 -16.32
C LEU A 484 -10.92 24.15 -16.74
N PRO A 485 -9.69 24.07 -16.18
CA PRO A 485 -8.59 24.90 -16.62
C PRO A 485 -8.34 24.62 -18.11
N ASP A 486 -8.23 25.71 -18.91
CA ASP A 486 -7.92 25.61 -20.32
C ASP A 486 -6.62 24.83 -20.50
N GLN A 487 -6.65 23.75 -21.27
CA GLN A 487 -5.49 22.87 -21.53
C GLN A 487 -4.34 23.59 -22.23
N ARG A 488 -4.52 24.85 -22.66
CA ARG A 488 -3.56 25.64 -23.44
C ARG A 488 -2.78 26.68 -22.62
N THR A 489 -3.12 26.90 -21.37
CA THR A 489 -2.38 27.86 -20.54
C THR A 489 -1.40 27.13 -19.65
N PRO A 490 -0.06 27.17 -19.93
CA PRO A 490 0.93 26.75 -18.96
C PRO A 490 0.79 27.65 -17.73
N LEU A 491 0.52 27.07 -16.57
CA LEU A 491 0.63 27.81 -15.31
C LEU A 491 2.04 28.36 -15.25
N ALA A 492 2.16 29.68 -15.16
CA ALA A 492 3.45 30.34 -15.01
C ALA A 492 4.23 29.68 -13.86
N PRO A 493 5.54 29.43 -14.01
CA PRO A 493 6.34 28.93 -12.92
C PRO A 493 6.23 29.92 -11.76
N THR A 494 5.83 29.44 -10.61
CA THR A 494 5.93 30.20 -9.36
C THR A 494 7.39 30.62 -9.23
N ARG A 495 7.65 31.90 -9.37
CA ARG A 495 8.95 32.47 -9.05
C ARG A 495 9.20 32.27 -7.56
N THR A 496 10.28 31.52 -7.32
CA THR A 496 11.07 31.30 -6.08
C THR A 496 10.30 31.10 -4.80
#